data_8d6a22b6d49d00b0ebaaf9b5652c1395
#
_entry.id   8d6a22b6d49d00b0ebaaf9b5652c1395
#
_cell.length_a   1.000
_cell.length_b   1.000
_cell.length_c   1.000
_cell.angle_alpha   90.00
_cell.angle_beta   90.00
_cell.angle_gamma   90.00
#
_symmetry.space_group_name_H-M   'P 1'
#
loop_
_entity.id
_entity.type
_entity.pdbx_description
1 polymer ?
#
loop_
_entity_poly.entity_id
_entity_poly.type
_entity_poly.pdbx_seq_one_letter_code
_entity_poly.pdbx_strand_id
1 'polypeptide(L)'
;MTKTALLLAALLAAAGASAQTVKLQTTEGDIRIQLDAEKAPKTVANFLQYVKAGHYSGVIFHRIIPNFMVQTGGYDAKLNQRPTKPPIPLESHNGLSNLRGSVAMARTGDPNSATSQFFINVVDNLFLDGEPDAPRSGYAVFGQVVEGMEFVDMIKKGSPSRNGSVTEPDRIIKMQVAADAK
;
A
#
# COMPACT_ATOMS: atom_id res chain seq x y z
N MET A 1 25.57 26.07 -54.26
CA MET A 1 24.85 26.49 -53.04
C MET A 1 24.16 25.24 -52.46
N THR A 2 24.80 24.50 -51.63
CA THR A 2 24.34 23.24 -51.02
C THR A 2 23.85 23.53 -49.62
N LYS A 3 22.53 23.39 -49.41
CA LYS A 3 21.91 23.53 -48.08
C LYS A 3 21.99 22.18 -47.33
N THR A 4 22.88 22.13 -46.33
CA THR A 4 22.98 21.01 -45.43
C THR A 4 21.90 21.13 -44.37
N ALA A 5 20.92 20.23 -44.38
CA ALA A 5 19.90 20.14 -43.34
C ALA A 5 20.46 19.29 -42.16
N LEU A 6 20.65 19.91 -41.00
CA LEU A 6 20.94 19.21 -39.74
C LEU A 6 19.62 18.60 -39.20
N LEU A 7 19.53 17.28 -39.22
CA LEU A 7 18.51 16.56 -38.46
C LEU A 7 18.97 16.47 -36.99
N LEU A 8 18.31 17.19 -36.12
CA LEU A 8 18.45 17.06 -34.65
C LEU A 8 17.57 15.91 -34.20
N ALA A 9 18.17 14.75 -33.98
CA ALA A 9 17.47 13.61 -33.37
C ALA A 9 17.34 13.86 -31.86
N ALA A 10 16.13 14.23 -31.41
CA ALA A 10 15.81 14.30 -30.00
C ALA A 10 15.66 12.86 -29.45
N LEU A 11 16.67 12.37 -28.72
CA LEU A 11 16.56 11.17 -27.90
C LEU A 11 15.62 11.50 -26.73
N LEU A 12 14.35 11.09 -26.81
CA LEU A 12 13.51 10.98 -25.63
C LEU A 12 14.07 9.81 -24.78
N ALA A 13 14.81 10.14 -23.73
CA ALA A 13 15.12 9.21 -22.66
C ALA A 13 13.78 8.90 -21.96
N ALA A 14 13.18 7.76 -22.26
CA ALA A 14 12.13 7.18 -21.45
C ALA A 14 12.78 6.85 -20.09
N ALA A 15 12.64 7.74 -19.11
CA ALA A 15 12.92 7.45 -17.73
C ALA A 15 11.93 6.34 -17.32
N GLY A 16 12.35 5.09 -17.42
CA GLY A 16 11.60 3.96 -16.87
C GLY A 16 11.29 4.28 -15.41
N ALA A 17 10.01 4.35 -15.06
CA ALA A 17 9.60 4.52 -13.67
C ALA A 17 10.15 3.32 -12.90
N SER A 18 11.29 3.49 -12.23
CA SER A 18 11.83 2.49 -11.33
C SER A 18 10.76 2.23 -10.27
N ALA A 19 10.38 0.97 -10.11
CA ALA A 19 9.38 0.58 -9.13
C ALA A 19 9.91 0.94 -7.73
N GLN A 20 9.31 1.93 -7.09
CA GLN A 20 9.75 2.40 -5.78
C GLN A 20 9.47 1.35 -4.72
N THR A 21 10.45 1.06 -3.90
CA THR A 21 10.32 0.15 -2.76
C THR A 21 10.24 0.95 -1.46
N VAL A 22 9.34 0.55 -0.58
CA VAL A 22 9.21 1.10 0.77
C VAL A 22 9.62 0.03 1.77
N LYS A 23 10.46 0.40 2.74
CA LYS A 23 10.84 -0.43 3.86
C LYS A 23 9.99 -0.09 5.08
N LEU A 24 9.29 -1.08 5.62
CA LEU A 24 8.62 -1.06 6.91
C LEU A 24 9.48 -1.77 7.94
N GLN A 25 9.91 -1.08 8.98
CA GLN A 25 10.44 -1.69 10.19
C GLN A 25 9.29 -1.89 11.16
N THR A 26 9.02 -3.11 11.53
CA THR A 26 7.96 -3.47 12.48
C THR A 26 8.53 -4.09 13.75
N THR A 27 7.69 -4.31 14.76
CA THR A 27 8.08 -5.04 15.98
C THR A 27 8.44 -6.50 15.71
N GLU A 28 7.96 -7.10 14.62
CA GLU A 28 8.24 -8.48 14.22
C GLU A 28 9.45 -8.61 13.29
N GLY A 29 9.76 -7.56 12.51
CA GLY A 29 10.87 -7.54 11.57
C GLY A 29 10.68 -6.55 10.43
N ASP A 30 11.59 -6.58 9.47
CA ASP A 30 11.61 -5.68 8.32
C ASP A 30 10.79 -6.27 7.16
N ILE A 31 9.89 -5.48 6.61
CA ILE A 31 9.05 -5.82 5.46
C ILE A 31 9.39 -4.85 4.32
N ARG A 32 9.52 -5.34 3.10
CA ARG A 32 9.69 -4.51 1.91
C ARG A 32 8.49 -4.63 0.99
N ILE A 33 7.97 -3.49 0.57
CA ILE A 33 6.83 -3.38 -0.34
C ILE A 33 7.30 -2.69 -1.62
N GLN A 34 7.19 -3.37 -2.73
CA GLN A 34 7.36 -2.79 -4.06
C GLN A 34 6.05 -2.13 -4.48
N LEU A 35 6.09 -0.86 -4.86
CA LEU A 35 4.92 -0.08 -5.26
C LEU A 35 4.73 -0.12 -6.78
N ASP A 36 3.48 -0.16 -7.23
CA ASP A 36 3.11 -0.13 -8.65
C ASP A 36 2.46 1.22 -9.01
N ALA A 37 3.30 2.22 -9.27
CA ALA A 37 2.86 3.56 -9.65
C ALA A 37 2.30 3.64 -11.08
N GLU A 38 2.56 2.65 -11.92
CA GLU A 38 1.97 2.57 -13.25
C GLU A 38 0.48 2.20 -13.18
N LYS A 39 0.16 1.19 -12.35
CA LYS A 39 -1.20 0.66 -12.20
C LYS A 39 -2.05 1.45 -11.21
N ALA A 40 -1.45 2.04 -10.19
CA ALA A 40 -2.15 2.77 -9.12
C ALA A 40 -1.50 4.13 -8.82
N PRO A 41 -1.39 5.04 -9.79
CA PRO A 41 -0.59 6.27 -9.65
C PRO A 41 -1.06 7.20 -8.52
N LYS A 42 -2.38 7.39 -8.35
CA LYS A 42 -2.94 8.26 -7.30
C LYS A 42 -2.77 7.63 -5.93
N THR A 43 -3.00 6.33 -5.83
CA THR A 43 -2.86 5.56 -4.60
C THR A 43 -1.40 5.54 -4.12
N VAL A 44 -0.46 5.26 -5.01
CA VAL A 44 0.97 5.29 -4.70
C VAL A 44 1.44 6.68 -4.30
N ALA A 45 1.04 7.73 -5.04
CA ALA A 45 1.38 9.11 -4.68
C ALA A 45 0.85 9.50 -3.29
N ASN A 46 -0.40 9.15 -2.97
CA ASN A 46 -1.00 9.35 -1.66
C ASN A 46 -0.24 8.60 -0.56
N PHE A 47 0.02 7.31 -0.75
CA PHE A 47 0.77 6.50 0.20
C PHE A 47 2.16 7.07 0.48
N LEU A 48 2.91 7.44 -0.56
CA LEU A 48 4.24 8.03 -0.43
C LEU A 48 4.25 9.38 0.30
N GLN A 49 3.19 10.20 0.18
CA GLN A 49 3.06 11.44 0.96
C GLN A 49 3.00 11.14 2.47
N TYR A 50 2.26 10.10 2.89
CA TYR A 50 2.21 9.66 4.28
C TYR A 50 3.54 9.07 4.75
N VAL A 51 4.21 8.28 3.91
CA VAL A 51 5.55 7.73 4.20
C VAL A 51 6.55 8.86 4.46
N LYS A 52 6.64 9.83 3.54
CA LYS A 52 7.57 10.97 3.62
C LYS A 52 7.26 11.88 4.80
N ALA A 53 6.00 12.01 5.19
CA ALA A 53 5.58 12.79 6.36
C ALA A 53 5.81 12.06 7.70
N GLY A 54 6.33 10.82 7.69
CA GLY A 54 6.52 10.03 8.91
C GLY A 54 5.21 9.59 9.58
N HIS A 55 4.09 9.67 8.88
CA HIS A 55 2.75 9.36 9.41
C HIS A 55 2.66 7.96 10.01
N TYR A 56 3.35 6.98 9.41
CA TYR A 56 3.25 5.59 9.82
C TYR A 56 4.13 5.21 11.02
N SER A 57 5.03 6.07 11.49
CA SER A 57 5.89 5.78 12.65
C SER A 57 5.06 5.68 13.92
N GLY A 58 5.13 4.55 14.62
CA GLY A 58 4.35 4.27 15.84
C GLY A 58 2.89 3.87 15.58
N VAL A 59 2.48 3.71 14.33
CA VAL A 59 1.13 3.25 13.97
C VAL A 59 1.02 1.74 14.20
N ILE A 60 -0.11 1.30 14.75
CA ILE A 60 -0.36 -0.09 15.12
C ILE A 60 -1.05 -0.86 13.99
N PHE A 61 -0.86 -2.19 14.01
CA PHE A 61 -1.71 -3.12 13.27
C PHE A 61 -2.98 -3.36 14.10
N HIS A 62 -4.00 -2.56 13.85
CA HIS A 62 -5.19 -2.49 14.73
C HIS A 62 -6.28 -3.51 14.42
N ARG A 63 -6.24 -4.12 13.21
CA ARG A 63 -7.22 -5.11 12.78
C ARG A 63 -6.53 -6.22 11.99
N ILE A 64 -6.53 -7.43 12.55
CA ILE A 64 -5.91 -8.60 11.94
C ILE A 64 -6.92 -9.75 11.95
N ILE A 65 -7.29 -10.22 10.78
CA ILE A 65 -8.18 -11.37 10.64
C ILE A 65 -7.37 -12.55 10.09
N PRO A 66 -7.24 -13.63 10.86
CA PRO A 66 -6.56 -14.84 10.41
C PRO A 66 -7.12 -15.35 9.08
N ASN A 67 -6.26 -15.82 8.20
CA ASN A 67 -6.62 -16.31 6.86
C ASN A 67 -7.38 -15.27 6.02
N PHE A 68 -7.07 -13.99 6.21
CA PHE A 68 -7.64 -12.90 5.45
C PHE A 68 -6.61 -11.78 5.24
N MET A 69 -6.42 -10.88 6.22
CA MET A 69 -5.54 -9.72 6.04
C MET A 69 -5.04 -9.15 7.38
N VAL A 70 -3.99 -8.34 7.32
CA VAL A 70 -3.51 -7.46 8.39
C VAL A 70 -3.68 -6.00 7.98
N GLN A 71 -4.40 -5.19 8.79
CA GLN A 71 -4.72 -3.80 8.49
C GLN A 71 -4.04 -2.84 9.47
N THR A 72 -3.51 -1.75 8.93
CA THR A 72 -2.76 -0.72 9.65
C THR A 72 -2.96 0.66 9.03
N GLY A 73 -2.20 1.66 9.46
CA GLY A 73 -2.12 2.98 8.82
C GLY A 73 -2.99 4.07 9.46
N GLY A 74 -3.85 3.74 10.44
CA GLY A 74 -4.84 4.68 10.94
C GLY A 74 -4.72 5.11 12.40
N TYR A 75 -4.13 4.30 13.28
CA TYR A 75 -4.21 4.49 14.72
C TYR A 75 -2.84 4.40 15.40
N ASP A 76 -2.65 5.23 16.43
CA ASP A 76 -1.51 5.14 17.32
C ASP A 76 -1.71 4.05 18.41
N ALA A 77 -0.69 3.84 19.25
CA ALA A 77 -0.73 2.84 20.33
C ALA A 77 -1.79 3.12 21.43
N LYS A 78 -2.36 4.33 21.46
CA LYS A 78 -3.46 4.72 22.36
C LYS A 78 -4.83 4.61 21.70
N LEU A 79 -4.90 4.02 20.49
CA LEU A 79 -6.10 3.94 19.65
C LEU A 79 -6.65 5.30 19.20
N ASN A 80 -5.85 6.37 19.23
CA ASN A 80 -6.25 7.62 18.63
C ASN A 80 -6.07 7.54 17.11
N GLN A 81 -7.09 7.93 16.36
CA GLN A 81 -6.98 8.04 14.92
C GLN A 81 -6.03 9.18 14.56
N ARG A 82 -5.08 8.91 13.67
CA ARG A 82 -4.16 9.93 13.17
C ARG A 82 -4.85 10.84 12.15
N PRO A 83 -4.55 12.15 12.15
CA PRO A 83 -5.07 13.07 11.15
C PRO A 83 -4.73 12.61 9.73
N THR A 84 -5.69 12.72 8.82
CA THR A 84 -5.54 12.31 7.43
C THR A 84 -5.63 13.50 6.48
N LYS A 85 -5.07 13.33 5.29
CA LYS A 85 -5.28 14.21 4.13
C LYS A 85 -6.66 13.93 3.51
N PRO A 86 -7.14 14.76 2.57
CA PRO A 86 -8.35 14.46 1.81
C PRO A 86 -8.28 13.07 1.16
N PRO A 87 -9.43 12.39 1.04
CA PRO A 87 -9.48 11.05 0.44
C PRO A 87 -9.17 11.09 -1.06
N ILE A 88 -8.84 9.92 -1.60
CA ILE A 88 -8.47 9.74 -3.00
C ILE A 88 -9.52 8.93 -3.77
N PRO A 89 -9.61 9.10 -5.10
CA PRO A 89 -10.44 8.27 -5.97
C PRO A 89 -10.00 6.80 -5.92
N LEU A 90 -10.98 5.90 -6.08
CA LEU A 90 -10.75 4.46 -6.16
C LEU A 90 -10.01 4.09 -7.46
N GLU A 91 -8.97 3.26 -7.33
CA GLU A 91 -8.21 2.68 -8.45
C GLU A 91 -8.25 1.13 -8.42
N SER A 92 -9.40 0.53 -8.09
CA SER A 92 -9.52 -0.94 -7.96
C SER A 92 -9.53 -1.70 -9.30
N HIS A 93 -9.89 -1.02 -10.40
CA HIS A 93 -9.95 -1.62 -11.74
C HIS A 93 -8.65 -1.42 -12.51
N ASN A 94 -7.52 -1.64 -11.85
CA ASN A 94 -6.19 -1.39 -12.40
C ASN A 94 -5.47 -2.64 -12.94
N GLY A 95 -6.17 -3.78 -12.93
CA GLY A 95 -5.63 -5.06 -13.39
C GLY A 95 -4.76 -5.79 -12.36
N LEU A 96 -4.65 -5.28 -11.13
CA LEU A 96 -4.01 -5.96 -10.01
C LEU A 96 -5.05 -6.67 -9.16
N SER A 97 -4.70 -7.86 -8.65
CA SER A 97 -5.58 -8.68 -7.81
C SER A 97 -5.10 -8.73 -6.37
N ASN A 98 -6.05 -8.93 -5.45
CA ASN A 98 -5.83 -9.09 -4.01
C ASN A 98 -5.27 -10.49 -3.69
N LEU A 99 -4.10 -10.82 -4.22
CA LEU A 99 -3.39 -12.07 -3.96
C LEU A 99 -2.61 -11.98 -2.64
N ARG A 100 -2.17 -13.14 -2.11
CA ARG A 100 -1.28 -13.17 -0.94
C ARG A 100 -0.07 -12.25 -1.14
N GLY A 101 0.21 -11.43 -0.13
CA GLY A 101 1.30 -10.45 -0.14
C GLY A 101 0.98 -9.14 -0.86
N SER A 102 -0.14 -9.03 -1.59
CA SER A 102 -0.55 -7.75 -2.16
C SER A 102 -0.94 -6.75 -1.08
N VAL A 103 -0.71 -5.48 -1.36
CA VAL A 103 -1.01 -4.35 -0.47
C VAL A 103 -2.09 -3.50 -1.10
N ALA A 104 -3.21 -3.32 -0.39
CA ALA A 104 -4.37 -2.59 -0.90
C ALA A 104 -4.85 -1.52 0.08
N MET A 105 -5.51 -0.47 -0.44
CA MET A 105 -6.06 0.61 0.38
C MET A 105 -7.35 0.17 1.09
N ALA A 106 -7.40 0.38 2.39
CA ALA A 106 -8.65 0.30 3.13
C ALA A 106 -9.53 1.52 2.84
N ARG A 107 -10.84 1.30 2.84
CA ARG A 107 -11.85 2.33 2.61
C ARG A 107 -13.14 2.03 3.39
N THR A 108 -14.02 3.01 3.50
CA THR A 108 -15.39 2.83 3.99
C THR A 108 -16.33 2.30 2.89
N GLY A 109 -17.63 2.35 3.11
CA GLY A 109 -18.62 2.07 2.08
C GLY A 109 -18.55 3.04 0.89
N ASP A 110 -18.04 4.26 1.08
CA ASP A 110 -17.76 5.16 -0.05
C ASP A 110 -16.48 4.72 -0.78
N PRO A 111 -16.56 4.41 -2.07
CA PRO A 111 -15.41 4.00 -2.87
C PRO A 111 -14.24 5.01 -2.87
N ASN A 112 -14.56 6.29 -2.79
CA ASN A 112 -13.58 7.39 -2.83
C ASN A 112 -13.22 7.91 -1.42
N SER A 113 -13.20 7.02 -0.41
CA SER A 113 -12.93 7.39 0.99
C SER A 113 -11.56 6.96 1.50
N ALA A 114 -10.72 6.35 0.67
CA ALA A 114 -9.39 5.90 1.08
C ALA A 114 -8.50 7.08 1.45
N THR A 115 -7.78 6.97 2.58
CA THR A 115 -6.85 7.99 3.07
C THR A 115 -5.47 7.39 3.38
N SER A 116 -5.20 7.03 4.65
CA SER A 116 -3.90 6.50 5.10
C SER A 116 -3.90 5.01 5.40
N GLN A 117 -5.06 4.40 5.65
CA GLN A 117 -5.13 3.00 6.04
C GLN A 117 -4.95 2.06 4.85
N PHE A 118 -4.19 1.00 5.07
CA PHE A 118 -3.96 -0.06 4.09
C PHE A 118 -3.95 -1.43 4.77
N PHE A 119 -4.04 -2.49 3.98
CA PHE A 119 -3.92 -3.85 4.46
C PHE A 119 -3.00 -4.68 3.57
N ILE A 120 -2.44 -5.73 4.15
CA ILE A 120 -1.65 -6.74 3.44
C ILE A 120 -2.46 -8.04 3.45
N ASN A 121 -2.69 -8.61 2.29
CA ASN A 121 -3.38 -9.88 2.13
C ASN A 121 -2.48 -11.03 2.60
N VAL A 122 -2.96 -11.88 3.52
CA VAL A 122 -2.20 -13.06 3.99
C VAL A 122 -2.61 -14.35 3.27
N VAL A 123 -3.63 -14.28 2.45
CA VAL A 123 -4.08 -15.32 1.50
C VAL A 123 -4.60 -14.63 0.25
N ASP A 124 -4.96 -15.39 -0.79
CA ASP A 124 -5.64 -14.87 -1.97
C ASP A 124 -7.09 -14.50 -1.63
N ASN A 125 -7.44 -13.23 -1.83
CA ASN A 125 -8.75 -12.66 -1.51
C ASN A 125 -9.39 -12.06 -2.77
N LEU A 126 -9.57 -12.87 -3.81
CA LEU A 126 -10.07 -12.42 -5.13
C LEU A 126 -11.44 -11.72 -5.06
N PHE A 127 -12.25 -12.03 -4.05
CA PHE A 127 -13.54 -11.35 -3.80
C PHE A 127 -13.40 -9.86 -3.41
N LEU A 128 -12.17 -9.39 -3.15
CA LEU A 128 -11.84 -7.98 -2.92
C LEU A 128 -11.47 -7.24 -4.21
N ASP A 129 -11.38 -7.93 -5.34
CA ASP A 129 -11.06 -7.29 -6.62
C ASP A 129 -12.25 -6.46 -7.13
N GLY A 130 -11.97 -5.49 -8.00
CA GLY A 130 -13.00 -4.73 -8.67
C GLY A 130 -13.76 -5.59 -9.68
N GLU A 131 -15.09 -5.65 -9.57
CA GLU A 131 -15.94 -6.38 -10.51
C GLU A 131 -16.10 -5.60 -11.81
N PRO A 132 -15.97 -6.22 -13.00
CA PRO A 132 -16.01 -5.53 -14.30
C PRO A 132 -17.24 -4.63 -14.50
N ASP A 133 -18.39 -5.09 -14.04
CA ASP A 133 -19.68 -4.41 -14.21
C ASP A 133 -20.06 -3.51 -13.01
N ALA A 134 -19.18 -3.40 -12.01
CA ALA A 134 -19.38 -2.60 -10.81
C ALA A 134 -18.20 -1.64 -10.56
N PRO A 135 -18.13 -0.49 -11.28
CA PRO A 135 -16.96 0.41 -11.28
C PRO A 135 -16.63 1.04 -9.93
N ARG A 136 -17.50 0.88 -8.93
CA ARG A 136 -17.30 1.36 -7.56
C ARG A 136 -16.98 0.24 -6.56
N SER A 137 -16.75 -0.99 -7.04
CA SER A 137 -16.42 -2.16 -6.24
C SER A 137 -14.93 -2.32 -6.00
N GLY A 138 -14.56 -3.24 -5.11
CA GLY A 138 -13.21 -3.68 -4.86
C GLY A 138 -12.34 -2.74 -4.03
N TYR A 139 -11.10 -3.16 -3.85
CA TYR A 139 -10.05 -2.45 -3.11
C TYR A 139 -8.82 -2.28 -4.00
N ALA A 140 -8.29 -1.07 -4.05
CA ALA A 140 -7.19 -0.74 -4.94
C ALA A 140 -5.88 -1.36 -4.43
N VAL A 141 -5.41 -2.42 -5.10
CA VAL A 141 -4.06 -2.94 -4.92
C VAL A 141 -3.08 -1.95 -5.54
N PHE A 142 -2.00 -1.63 -4.81
CA PHE A 142 -1.01 -0.63 -5.22
C PHE A 142 0.44 -1.05 -4.98
N GLY A 143 0.65 -2.27 -4.48
CA GLY A 143 1.98 -2.81 -4.23
C GLY A 143 1.95 -4.27 -3.81
N GLN A 144 3.16 -4.84 -3.67
CA GLN A 144 3.40 -6.22 -3.31
C GLN A 144 4.51 -6.30 -2.27
N VAL A 145 4.32 -7.12 -1.23
CA VAL A 145 5.41 -7.50 -0.32
C VAL A 145 6.38 -8.38 -1.10
N VAL A 146 7.63 -7.93 -1.20
CA VAL A 146 8.71 -8.63 -1.92
C VAL A 146 9.73 -9.27 -0.98
N GLU A 147 9.79 -8.83 0.28
CA GLU A 147 10.60 -9.42 1.35
C GLU A 147 9.88 -9.28 2.69
N GLY A 148 10.03 -10.26 3.59
CA GLY A 148 9.51 -10.21 4.96
C GLY A 148 8.06 -10.63 5.09
N MET A 149 7.53 -11.45 4.16
CA MET A 149 6.16 -11.97 4.29
C MET A 149 6.00 -12.88 5.52
N GLU A 150 7.07 -13.54 5.96
CA GLU A 150 7.14 -14.29 7.22
C GLU A 150 6.87 -13.39 8.44
N PHE A 151 7.35 -12.15 8.44
CA PHE A 151 7.08 -11.19 9.52
C PHE A 151 5.64 -10.69 9.49
N VAL A 152 5.02 -10.56 8.30
CA VAL A 152 3.59 -10.29 8.18
C VAL A 152 2.76 -11.40 8.83
N ASP A 153 3.13 -12.67 8.62
CA ASP A 153 2.46 -13.83 9.20
C ASP A 153 2.63 -13.92 10.73
N MET A 154 3.70 -13.34 11.29
CA MET A 154 3.98 -13.29 12.73
C MET A 154 3.20 -12.19 13.44
N ILE A 155 2.73 -11.16 12.77
CA ILE A 155 1.95 -10.07 13.37
C ILE A 155 0.79 -10.65 14.18
N LYS A 156 0.69 -10.22 15.45
CA LYS A 156 -0.27 -10.75 16.43
C LYS A 156 -1.69 -10.72 15.90
N LYS A 157 -2.30 -11.88 15.87
CA LYS A 157 -3.65 -12.08 15.33
C LYS A 157 -4.71 -11.49 16.24
N GLY A 158 -5.69 -10.84 15.63
CA GLY A 158 -6.83 -10.28 16.34
C GLY A 158 -7.87 -11.34 16.72
N SER A 159 -8.82 -10.94 17.56
CA SER A 159 -9.94 -11.79 17.96
C SER A 159 -11.01 -11.82 16.86
N PRO A 160 -11.38 -13.00 16.34
CA PRO A 160 -12.48 -13.10 15.36
C PRO A 160 -13.81 -12.53 15.88
N SER A 161 -14.11 -12.74 17.17
CA SER A 161 -15.34 -12.24 17.80
C SER A 161 -15.39 -10.70 17.95
N ARG A 162 -14.24 -10.04 17.83
CA ARG A 162 -14.09 -8.57 17.88
C ARG A 162 -13.64 -7.98 16.55
N ASN A 163 -14.05 -8.57 15.43
CA ASN A 163 -13.71 -8.12 14.08
C ASN A 163 -12.19 -7.91 13.87
N GLY A 164 -11.36 -8.81 14.38
CA GLY A 164 -9.91 -8.75 14.23
C GLY A 164 -9.21 -7.72 15.14
N SER A 165 -9.89 -7.13 16.11
CA SER A 165 -9.27 -6.21 17.09
C SER A 165 -8.20 -6.92 17.91
N VAL A 166 -7.04 -6.29 18.09
CA VAL A 166 -5.86 -6.85 18.74
C VAL A 166 -5.63 -6.21 20.10
N THR A 167 -5.31 -7.03 21.10
CA THR A 167 -4.81 -6.58 22.39
C THR A 167 -3.28 -6.54 22.32
N GLU A 168 -2.66 -5.45 22.75
CA GLU A 168 -1.21 -5.22 22.61
C GLU A 168 -0.70 -5.42 21.17
N PRO A 169 -1.18 -4.61 20.21
CA PRO A 169 -0.88 -4.80 18.81
C PRO A 169 0.59 -4.53 18.48
N ASP A 170 1.10 -5.26 17.50
CA ASP A 170 2.35 -4.92 16.84
C ASP A 170 2.24 -3.55 16.15
N ARG A 171 3.39 -2.92 15.93
CA ARG A 171 3.44 -1.57 15.38
C ARG A 171 4.53 -1.41 14.32
N ILE A 172 4.32 -0.44 13.48
CA ILE A 172 5.33 0.10 12.57
C ILE A 172 6.26 1.00 13.39
N ILE A 173 7.54 0.65 13.50
CA ILE A 173 8.56 1.48 14.16
C ILE A 173 8.90 2.65 13.24
N LYS A 174 9.16 2.36 11.97
CA LYS A 174 9.52 3.33 10.95
C LYS A 174 9.11 2.84 9.56
N MET A 175 8.71 3.77 8.70
CA MET A 175 8.48 3.51 7.28
C MET A 175 9.23 4.55 6.46
N GLN A 176 9.94 4.12 5.43
CA GLN A 176 10.73 5.00 4.57
C GLN A 176 10.83 4.44 3.16
N VAL A 177 10.99 5.33 2.18
CA VAL A 177 11.34 4.90 0.82
C VAL A 177 12.73 4.26 0.90
N ALA A 178 12.86 3.04 0.40
CA ALA A 178 14.16 2.37 0.33
C ALA A 178 15.05 3.12 -0.67
N ALA A 179 16.34 3.27 -0.34
CA ALA A 179 17.30 3.69 -1.34
C ALA A 179 17.39 2.58 -2.41
N ASP A 180 17.37 2.97 -3.67
CA ASP A 180 17.61 2.02 -4.76
C ASP A 180 18.93 1.27 -4.48
N ALA A 181 18.87 -0.06 -4.53
CA ALA A 181 20.08 -0.85 -4.49
C ALA A 181 20.89 -0.48 -5.75
N LYS A 182 22.07 0.11 -5.53
CA LYS A 182 23.03 0.44 -6.61
C LYS A 182 23.62 -0.84 -7.17
#